data_cf319bbe62a1c1f5878ebdf5231e8840
#
_entry.id   cf319bbe62a1c1f5878ebdf5231e8840
#
_cell.length_a   1.000
_cell.length_b   1.000
_cell.length_c   1.000
_cell.angle_alpha   90.00
_cell.angle_beta   90.00
_cell.angle_gamma   90.00
#
_symmetry.space_group_name_H-M   'P 1'
#
loop_
_entity.id
_entity.type
_entity.pdbx_description
1 polymer ?
#
loop_
_entity_poly.entity_id
_entity_poly.type
_entity_poly.pdbx_seq_one_letter_code
_entity_poly.pdbx_strand_id
1 'polypeptide(L)'
;MKSIKTLCPFCGVGCGLEILSTATADQDIKRNEQENPVWKVRGDRQHPSSLGMVCVKGATVTESIHRDRLLYPMIRETLDQPFRQGSWEEALTLIVDRIKTVSHEYGSDALCMYGSGQCVTEDYYVAQKLFKGCLGTNNFDANSRLCMSSAVSGYVQSLGADGPPCCYDDLELTDCAFIVGSNAAECHPIIFNRLAKYHKKNPHVKLIVADPRCTQTAAVADLHLPIRPGTDIDLFNGIGYLLLKSGNIDTLFVEECTRNFKEYAQLLQSYPPEKVAETCGITIEALETAARYWQESKRILSMWSMGLNQSSEGTAKVRSLINLHLMTGQIGKPGSGPFSLTGQPNAMGGREAGGLAHLLPGYRSVTNPQHRAQV
;
A
#
# COMPACT_ATOMS: atom_id res chain seq x y z
N MET A 1 36.25 -2.94 -0.28
CA MET A 1 34.86 -3.37 -0.47
C MET A 1 34.06 -2.21 -1.01
N LYS A 2 33.49 -2.31 -2.20
CA LYS A 2 32.64 -1.27 -2.78
C LYS A 2 31.24 -1.42 -2.17
N SER A 3 30.66 -0.30 -1.69
CA SER A 3 29.33 -0.27 -1.11
C SER A 3 28.40 0.50 -2.04
N ILE A 4 27.19 -0.03 -2.27
CA ILE A 4 26.13 0.60 -3.07
C ILE A 4 24.88 0.65 -2.21
N LYS A 5 24.32 1.86 -2.04
CA LYS A 5 23.01 2.04 -1.40
C LYS A 5 21.90 1.88 -2.41
N THR A 6 20.85 1.15 -2.01
CA THR A 6 19.68 0.89 -2.83
C THR A 6 18.44 0.67 -1.96
N LEU A 7 17.29 0.45 -2.60
CA LEU A 7 16.03 0.15 -1.92
C LEU A 7 15.67 -1.33 -2.05
N CYS A 8 15.02 -1.84 -1.02
CA CYS A 8 14.45 -3.19 -1.03
C CYS A 8 13.27 -3.27 -2.02
N PRO A 9 13.25 -4.24 -2.96
CA PRO A 9 12.23 -4.32 -4.00
C PRO A 9 10.96 -5.09 -3.60
N PHE A 10 10.78 -5.47 -2.32
CA PHE A 10 9.72 -6.42 -1.96
C PHE A 10 8.42 -5.80 -1.48
N CYS A 11 8.44 -4.80 -0.62
CA CYS A 11 7.20 -4.22 -0.09
C CYS A 11 7.26 -2.70 0.07
N GLY A 12 6.08 -2.10 0.28
CA GLY A 12 5.89 -0.67 0.38
C GLY A 12 6.60 0.04 1.55
N VAL A 13 7.24 -0.71 2.44
CA VAL A 13 8.08 -0.10 3.51
C VAL A 13 9.25 0.68 2.90
N GLY A 14 9.79 0.24 1.75
CA GLY A 14 10.89 0.92 1.09
C GLY A 14 12.16 0.93 1.95
N CYS A 15 12.55 -0.23 2.53
CA CYS A 15 13.75 -0.31 3.38
C CYS A 15 15.01 0.03 2.60
N GLY A 16 15.88 0.86 3.18
CA GLY A 16 17.21 1.13 2.65
C GLY A 16 18.14 -0.08 2.84
N LEU A 17 18.80 -0.47 1.77
CA LEU A 17 19.79 -1.54 1.74
C LEU A 17 21.16 -0.98 1.38
N GLU A 18 22.19 -1.57 1.95
CA GLU A 18 23.56 -1.37 1.56
C GLU A 18 24.12 -2.70 1.09
N ILE A 19 24.47 -2.77 -0.20
CA ILE A 19 25.02 -3.95 -0.85
C ILE A 19 26.53 -3.80 -0.90
N LEU A 20 27.23 -4.79 -0.36
CA LEU A 20 28.69 -4.85 -0.26
C LEU A 20 29.21 -5.89 -1.25
N SER A 21 30.05 -5.47 -2.20
CA SER A 21 30.74 -6.39 -3.11
C SER A 21 32.15 -6.64 -2.61
N THR A 22 32.54 -7.91 -2.62
CA THR A 22 33.94 -8.31 -2.35
C THR A 22 34.80 -8.30 -3.64
N ALA A 23 34.18 -8.15 -4.81
CA ALA A 23 34.90 -8.06 -6.08
C ALA A 23 35.61 -6.71 -6.23
N THR A 24 36.82 -6.71 -6.79
CA THR A 24 37.50 -5.50 -7.23
C THR A 24 36.97 -5.09 -8.62
N ALA A 25 37.03 -3.79 -8.96
CA ALA A 25 36.48 -3.26 -10.21
C ALA A 25 37.01 -3.97 -11.48
N ASP A 26 38.22 -4.50 -11.43
CA ASP A 26 38.85 -5.22 -12.55
C ASP A 26 38.30 -6.66 -12.72
N GLN A 27 37.73 -7.26 -11.69
CA GLN A 27 37.12 -8.57 -11.73
C GLN A 27 35.69 -8.57 -12.29
N ASP A 28 35.01 -7.42 -12.27
CA ASP A 28 33.68 -7.27 -12.86
C ASP A 28 33.68 -7.34 -14.41
N ILE A 29 34.83 -7.10 -15.06
CA ILE A 29 34.95 -7.08 -16.53
C ILE A 29 35.36 -8.44 -17.11
N LYS A 30 35.97 -9.35 -16.31
CA LYS A 30 36.45 -10.67 -16.75
C LYS A 30 35.69 -11.79 -16.04
N ARG A 31 34.37 -11.83 -16.20
CA ARG A 31 33.58 -12.94 -15.64
C ARG A 31 33.64 -14.19 -16.50
N ASN A 32 34.36 -15.21 -16.01
CA ASN A 32 34.02 -16.59 -16.33
C ASN A 32 32.73 -16.94 -15.57
N GLU A 33 31.80 -17.62 -16.21
CA GLU A 33 30.45 -17.99 -15.74
C GLU A 33 30.42 -18.79 -14.41
N GLN A 34 31.58 -19.10 -13.81
CA GLN A 34 31.71 -19.97 -12.64
C GLN A 34 32.03 -19.28 -11.31
N GLU A 35 32.37 -17.97 -11.29
CA GLU A 35 32.61 -17.23 -10.05
C GLU A 35 31.64 -16.10 -9.87
N ASN A 36 30.49 -16.39 -9.24
CA ASN A 36 29.55 -15.36 -8.82
C ASN A 36 30.17 -14.51 -7.71
N PRO A 37 30.17 -13.16 -7.83
CA PRO A 37 30.65 -12.30 -6.74
C PRO A 37 29.82 -12.55 -5.49
N VAL A 38 30.47 -12.70 -4.35
CA VAL A 38 29.77 -12.79 -3.07
C VAL A 38 29.28 -11.39 -2.69
N TRP A 39 27.98 -11.22 -2.78
CA TRP A 39 27.32 -9.98 -2.37
C TRP A 39 26.76 -10.17 -0.96
N LYS A 40 27.03 -9.19 -0.09
CA LYS A 40 26.46 -9.16 1.25
C LYS A 40 25.49 -7.99 1.35
N VAL A 41 24.40 -8.17 2.07
CA VAL A 41 23.39 -7.15 2.29
C VAL A 41 23.32 -6.78 3.77
N ARG A 42 23.24 -5.51 4.06
CA ARG A 42 22.87 -5.00 5.36
C ARG A 42 21.88 -3.83 5.21
N GLY A 43 21.16 -3.50 6.28
CA GLY A 43 20.29 -2.31 6.30
C GLY A 43 21.10 -1.02 6.32
N ASP A 44 20.67 -0.04 5.55
CA ASP A 44 21.20 1.32 5.62
C ASP A 44 20.70 2.01 6.92
N ARG A 45 21.61 2.23 7.84
CA ARG A 45 21.31 2.82 9.15
C ARG A 45 20.82 4.27 9.07
N GLN A 46 21.11 4.95 7.96
CA GLN A 46 20.71 6.34 7.74
C GLN A 46 19.36 6.45 6.98
N HIS A 47 18.81 5.32 6.52
CA HIS A 47 17.57 5.34 5.76
C HIS A 47 16.36 5.58 6.68
N PRO A 48 15.52 6.60 6.40
CA PRO A 48 14.48 7.06 7.33
C PRO A 48 13.35 6.03 7.57
N SER A 49 13.01 5.20 6.58
CA SER A 49 11.93 4.24 6.75
C SER A 49 12.32 3.04 7.63
N SER A 50 13.52 2.52 7.46
CA SER A 50 13.94 1.25 8.08
C SER A 50 14.95 1.39 9.23
N LEU A 51 15.65 2.53 9.35
CA LEU A 51 16.63 2.80 10.41
C LEU A 51 17.67 1.67 10.55
N GLY A 52 18.08 1.10 9.44
CA GLY A 52 19.02 -0.03 9.40
C GLY A 52 18.42 -1.41 9.62
N MET A 53 17.10 -1.51 9.84
CA MET A 53 16.42 -2.80 9.95
C MET A 53 16.14 -3.40 8.57
N VAL A 54 16.24 -4.71 8.46
CA VAL A 54 15.86 -5.50 7.30
C VAL A 54 15.15 -6.78 7.75
N CYS A 55 14.15 -7.22 6.99
CA CYS A 55 13.55 -8.54 7.17
C CYS A 55 14.31 -9.59 6.34
N VAL A 56 13.93 -10.86 6.49
CA VAL A 56 14.57 -11.95 5.77
C VAL A 56 14.59 -11.72 4.26
N LYS A 57 13.51 -11.22 3.65
CA LYS A 57 13.46 -10.96 2.20
C LYS A 57 14.51 -9.94 1.74
N GLY A 58 14.65 -8.83 2.47
CA GLY A 58 15.66 -7.83 2.16
C GLY A 58 17.09 -8.32 2.42
N ALA A 59 17.28 -9.11 3.48
CA ALA A 59 18.60 -9.65 3.83
C ALA A 59 19.13 -10.67 2.81
N THR A 60 18.24 -11.39 2.13
CA THR A 60 18.58 -12.46 1.17
C THR A 60 18.41 -12.06 -0.30
N VAL A 61 18.12 -10.78 -0.58
CA VAL A 61 17.81 -10.31 -1.94
C VAL A 61 18.91 -10.65 -2.95
N THR A 62 20.17 -10.59 -2.55
CA THR A 62 21.32 -10.88 -3.44
C THR A 62 21.47 -12.36 -3.77
N GLU A 63 20.91 -13.26 -2.97
CA GLU A 63 20.96 -14.70 -3.23
C GLU A 63 20.09 -15.09 -4.44
N SER A 64 19.01 -14.33 -4.70
CA SER A 64 18.08 -14.59 -5.81
C SER A 64 18.52 -14.00 -7.15
N ILE A 65 19.47 -13.05 -7.17
CA ILE A 65 19.81 -12.29 -8.39
C ILE A 65 20.40 -13.18 -9.48
N HIS A 66 21.18 -14.21 -9.10
CA HIS A 66 21.90 -15.09 -10.04
C HIS A 66 21.31 -16.50 -10.14
N ARG A 67 20.34 -16.85 -9.28
CA ARG A 67 19.78 -18.20 -9.27
C ARG A 67 18.62 -18.27 -10.25
N ASP A 68 18.71 -19.23 -11.18
CA ASP A 68 17.68 -19.52 -12.20
C ASP A 68 17.23 -18.29 -13.01
N ARG A 69 18.16 -17.37 -13.26
CA ARG A 69 17.86 -16.13 -13.98
C ARG A 69 17.71 -16.39 -15.47
N LEU A 70 16.59 -15.92 -16.03
CA LEU A 70 16.38 -15.92 -17.47
C LEU A 70 17.30 -14.86 -18.10
N LEU A 71 18.27 -15.31 -18.93
CA LEU A 71 19.30 -14.46 -19.53
C LEU A 71 18.96 -14.00 -20.95
N TYR A 72 18.10 -14.74 -21.63
CA TYR A 72 17.72 -14.52 -23.03
C TYR A 72 16.21 -14.57 -23.19
N PRO A 73 15.64 -13.90 -24.21
CA PRO A 73 14.25 -14.06 -24.57
C PRO A 73 13.95 -15.53 -24.91
N MET A 74 12.77 -15.97 -24.47
CA MET A 74 12.28 -17.32 -24.77
C MET A 74 11.03 -17.18 -25.65
N ILE A 75 11.04 -17.85 -26.78
CA ILE A 75 10.00 -17.75 -27.84
C ILE A 75 9.41 -19.15 -28.08
N ARG A 76 8.11 -19.21 -28.33
CA ARG A 76 7.41 -20.38 -28.86
C ARG A 76 6.40 -19.94 -29.92
N GLU A 77 6.21 -20.77 -30.94
CA GLU A 77 5.30 -20.44 -32.04
C GLU A 77 3.83 -20.68 -31.65
N THR A 78 3.57 -21.73 -30.89
CA THR A 78 2.24 -22.09 -30.39
C THR A 78 2.28 -22.45 -28.91
N LEU A 79 1.11 -22.49 -28.27
CA LEU A 79 1.01 -22.83 -26.85
C LEU A 79 1.47 -24.26 -26.54
N ASP A 80 1.38 -25.15 -27.50
CA ASP A 80 1.72 -26.59 -27.34
C ASP A 80 3.20 -26.89 -27.55
N GLN A 81 3.97 -25.92 -28.08
CA GLN A 81 5.39 -26.08 -28.30
C GLN A 81 6.22 -25.66 -27.11
N PRO A 82 7.39 -26.29 -26.89
CA PRO A 82 8.31 -25.83 -25.87
C PRO A 82 8.92 -24.47 -26.24
N PHE A 83 9.33 -23.71 -25.23
CA PHE A 83 10.08 -22.49 -25.44
C PHE A 83 11.47 -22.80 -26.00
N ARG A 84 11.92 -22.00 -26.96
CA ARG A 84 13.30 -21.94 -27.44
C ARG A 84 13.91 -20.58 -27.10
N GLN A 85 15.23 -20.55 -26.97
CA GLN A 85 15.97 -19.31 -26.84
C GLN A 85 15.89 -18.51 -28.16
N GLY A 86 15.64 -17.21 -28.05
CA GLY A 86 15.66 -16.25 -29.14
C GLY A 86 16.61 -15.07 -28.87
N SER A 87 16.92 -14.28 -29.90
CA SER A 87 17.59 -13.01 -29.71
C SER A 87 16.61 -11.91 -29.30
N TRP A 88 17.13 -10.82 -28.74
CA TRP A 88 16.32 -9.61 -28.47
C TRP A 88 15.73 -9.00 -29.75
N GLU A 89 16.47 -9.01 -30.84
CA GLU A 89 15.99 -8.52 -32.13
C GLU A 89 14.82 -9.35 -32.65
N GLU A 90 14.92 -10.67 -32.60
CA GLU A 90 13.84 -11.58 -32.97
C GLU A 90 12.60 -11.36 -32.11
N ALA A 91 12.77 -11.30 -30.79
CA ALA A 91 11.64 -11.12 -29.85
C ALA A 91 10.95 -9.78 -30.05
N LEU A 92 11.69 -8.68 -30.22
CA LEU A 92 11.13 -7.36 -30.44
C LEU A 92 10.46 -7.24 -31.78
N THR A 93 11.03 -7.83 -32.85
CA THR A 93 10.39 -7.88 -34.18
C THR A 93 9.06 -8.61 -34.11
N LEU A 94 9.00 -9.78 -33.48
CA LEU A 94 7.77 -10.53 -33.31
C LEU A 94 6.71 -9.71 -32.54
N ILE A 95 7.08 -9.03 -31.47
CA ILE A 95 6.16 -8.20 -30.68
C ILE A 95 5.62 -7.05 -31.53
N VAL A 96 6.50 -6.33 -32.23
CA VAL A 96 6.11 -5.18 -33.07
C VAL A 96 5.18 -5.61 -34.19
N ASP A 97 5.47 -6.69 -34.88
CA ASP A 97 4.63 -7.20 -35.97
C ASP A 97 3.26 -7.64 -35.47
N ARG A 98 3.20 -8.28 -34.29
CA ARG A 98 1.91 -8.66 -33.68
C ARG A 98 1.11 -7.43 -33.24
N ILE A 99 1.74 -6.43 -32.64
CA ILE A 99 1.07 -5.17 -32.28
C ILE A 99 0.49 -4.50 -33.53
N LYS A 100 1.27 -4.40 -34.62
CA LYS A 100 0.80 -3.81 -35.88
C LYS A 100 -0.39 -4.57 -36.46
N THR A 101 -0.29 -5.90 -36.54
CA THR A 101 -1.34 -6.76 -37.08
C THR A 101 -2.64 -6.62 -36.27
N VAL A 102 -2.57 -6.78 -34.94
CA VAL A 102 -3.73 -6.69 -34.05
C VAL A 102 -4.36 -5.29 -34.12
N SER A 103 -3.54 -4.25 -34.07
CA SER A 103 -4.03 -2.87 -34.14
C SER A 103 -4.69 -2.56 -35.50
N HIS A 104 -4.17 -3.10 -36.60
CA HIS A 104 -4.76 -2.92 -37.92
C HIS A 104 -6.10 -3.67 -38.07
N GLU A 105 -6.20 -4.91 -37.57
CA GLU A 105 -7.38 -5.75 -37.73
C GLU A 105 -8.51 -5.40 -36.74
N TYR A 106 -8.17 -5.07 -35.50
CA TYR A 106 -9.13 -4.93 -34.40
C TYR A 106 -9.12 -3.56 -33.70
N GLY A 107 -8.24 -2.65 -34.15
CA GLY A 107 -8.06 -1.34 -33.51
C GLY A 107 -7.15 -1.36 -32.29
N SER A 108 -6.77 -0.16 -31.84
CA SER A 108 -5.86 0.01 -30.70
C SER A 108 -6.41 -0.54 -29.38
N ASP A 109 -7.70 -0.55 -29.20
CA ASP A 109 -8.35 -1.03 -27.97
C ASP A 109 -8.29 -2.57 -27.82
N ALA A 110 -7.88 -3.30 -28.85
CA ALA A 110 -7.57 -4.71 -28.75
C ALA A 110 -6.22 -4.99 -28.06
N LEU A 111 -5.42 -3.95 -27.86
CA LEU A 111 -4.13 -4.03 -27.15
C LEU A 111 -4.30 -3.66 -25.69
N CYS A 112 -3.70 -4.42 -24.81
CA CYS A 112 -3.65 -4.10 -23.39
C CYS A 112 -2.28 -4.43 -22.78
N MET A 113 -1.94 -3.72 -21.71
CA MET A 113 -0.75 -3.97 -20.89
C MET A 113 -1.12 -3.98 -19.42
N TYR A 114 -0.63 -4.99 -18.71
CA TYR A 114 -0.77 -5.09 -17.25
C TYR A 114 0.60 -4.95 -16.59
N GLY A 115 0.77 -3.87 -15.82
CA GLY A 115 2.00 -3.57 -15.10
C GLY A 115 2.02 -4.10 -13.67
N SER A 116 3.15 -3.93 -13.01
CA SER A 116 3.35 -4.32 -11.60
C SER A 116 3.71 -3.12 -10.74
N GLY A 117 3.18 -3.05 -9.52
CA GLY A 117 3.60 -2.07 -8.50
C GLY A 117 5.06 -2.20 -8.06
N GLN A 118 5.81 -3.13 -8.64
CA GLN A 118 7.25 -3.34 -8.41
C GLN A 118 8.12 -2.84 -9.55
N CYS A 119 7.54 -2.36 -10.65
CA CYS A 119 8.29 -1.69 -11.72
C CYS A 119 8.94 -0.42 -11.19
N VAL A 120 10.09 -0.04 -11.76
CA VAL A 120 10.67 1.28 -11.50
C VAL A 120 9.83 2.36 -12.19
N THR A 121 9.96 3.61 -11.76
CA THR A 121 9.11 4.71 -12.26
C THR A 121 9.28 4.92 -13.76
N GLU A 122 10.49 4.71 -14.27
CA GLU A 122 10.83 4.79 -15.69
C GLU A 122 10.08 3.75 -16.52
N ASP A 123 9.89 2.53 -16.02
CA ASP A 123 9.12 1.48 -16.72
C ASP A 123 7.67 1.92 -16.94
N TYR A 124 7.03 2.47 -15.90
CA TYR A 124 5.67 2.99 -16.02
C TYR A 124 5.58 4.14 -17.01
N TYR A 125 6.55 5.07 -16.94
CA TYR A 125 6.57 6.25 -17.80
C TYR A 125 6.67 5.85 -19.27
N VAL A 126 7.62 4.98 -19.62
CA VAL A 126 7.81 4.50 -20.99
C VAL A 126 6.60 3.71 -21.47
N ALA A 127 6.08 2.80 -20.63
CA ALA A 127 4.93 1.97 -20.97
C ALA A 127 3.66 2.80 -21.21
N GLN A 128 3.34 3.76 -20.34
CA GLN A 128 2.16 4.60 -20.51
C GLN A 128 2.31 5.52 -21.75
N LYS A 129 3.51 6.00 -22.04
CA LYS A 129 3.79 6.81 -23.22
C LYS A 129 3.59 5.99 -24.50
N LEU A 130 4.05 4.74 -24.52
CA LEU A 130 3.82 3.83 -25.64
C LEU A 130 2.32 3.59 -25.86
N PHE A 131 1.59 3.17 -24.81
CA PHE A 131 0.18 2.80 -24.95
C PHE A 131 -0.71 4.02 -25.19
N LYS A 132 -0.63 5.05 -24.37
CA LYS A 132 -1.51 6.21 -24.47
C LYS A 132 -1.11 7.20 -25.53
N GLY A 133 0.20 7.43 -25.68
CA GLY A 133 0.73 8.41 -26.64
C GLY A 133 0.91 7.86 -28.05
N CYS A 134 1.46 6.65 -28.20
CA CYS A 134 1.81 6.11 -29.52
C CYS A 134 0.77 5.15 -30.06
N LEU A 135 0.24 4.24 -29.26
CA LEU A 135 -0.76 3.25 -29.68
C LEU A 135 -2.20 3.77 -29.60
N GLY A 136 -2.45 4.86 -28.86
CA GLY A 136 -3.75 5.52 -28.78
C GLY A 136 -4.79 4.76 -27.97
N THR A 137 -4.39 3.98 -26.97
CA THR A 137 -5.30 3.27 -26.08
C THR A 137 -4.99 3.52 -24.60
N ASN A 138 -6.04 3.56 -23.78
CA ASN A 138 -5.93 3.65 -22.32
C ASN A 138 -5.80 2.28 -21.62
N ASN A 139 -5.74 1.18 -22.35
CA ASN A 139 -5.72 -0.18 -21.81
C ASN A 139 -4.37 -0.53 -21.19
N PHE A 140 -3.85 0.35 -20.34
CA PHE A 140 -2.71 0.13 -19.48
C PHE A 140 -3.12 0.30 -18.03
N ASP A 141 -3.06 -0.79 -17.26
CA ASP A 141 -3.34 -0.77 -15.84
C ASP A 141 -2.31 -1.62 -15.06
N ALA A 142 -2.36 -1.57 -13.75
CA ALA A 142 -1.42 -2.27 -12.88
C ALA A 142 -2.16 -2.89 -11.67
N ASN A 143 -1.51 -3.83 -10.98
CA ASN A 143 -2.06 -4.44 -9.78
C ASN A 143 -2.36 -3.44 -8.66
N SER A 144 -1.78 -2.23 -8.71
CA SER A 144 -2.10 -1.11 -7.83
C SER A 144 -3.59 -0.73 -7.87
N ARG A 145 -4.29 -1.04 -8.98
CA ARG A 145 -5.75 -0.93 -9.11
C ARG A 145 -6.48 -1.72 -8.05
N LEU A 146 -6.16 -3.00 -7.91
CA LEU A 146 -6.80 -3.89 -6.94
C LEU A 146 -6.23 -3.73 -5.51
N CYS A 147 -5.01 -3.22 -5.40
CA CYS A 147 -4.32 -3.04 -4.12
C CYS A 147 -4.86 -1.83 -3.34
N MET A 148 -4.88 -0.65 -3.97
CA MET A 148 -5.00 0.63 -3.27
C MET A 148 -6.15 1.52 -3.75
N SER A 149 -6.93 1.15 -4.77
CA SER A 149 -7.96 2.04 -5.33
C SER A 149 -9.00 2.48 -4.30
N SER A 150 -9.37 1.60 -3.39
CA SER A 150 -10.32 1.96 -2.31
C SER A 150 -9.73 2.97 -1.35
N ALA A 151 -8.45 2.83 -0.97
CA ALA A 151 -7.75 3.82 -0.15
C ALA A 151 -7.65 5.17 -0.87
N VAL A 152 -7.22 5.16 -2.14
CA VAL A 152 -7.15 6.37 -2.98
C VAL A 152 -8.49 7.07 -3.06
N SER A 153 -9.57 6.33 -3.40
CA SER A 153 -10.92 6.90 -3.49
C SER A 153 -11.40 7.44 -2.15
N GLY A 154 -11.11 6.74 -1.06
CA GLY A 154 -11.43 7.17 0.30
C GLY A 154 -10.73 8.47 0.68
N TYR A 155 -9.42 8.57 0.43
CA TYR A 155 -8.65 9.79 0.69
C TYR A 155 -9.12 10.96 -0.17
N VAL A 156 -9.26 10.78 -1.48
CA VAL A 156 -9.71 11.84 -2.39
C VAL A 156 -11.09 12.35 -2.01
N GLN A 157 -12.04 11.47 -1.67
CA GLN A 157 -13.40 11.86 -1.29
C GLN A 157 -13.47 12.51 0.10
N SER A 158 -12.60 12.12 1.03
CA SER A 158 -12.62 12.61 2.40
C SER A 158 -11.65 13.76 2.65
N LEU A 159 -10.46 13.74 2.04
CA LEU A 159 -9.38 14.69 2.30
C LEU A 159 -8.97 15.53 1.07
N GLY A 160 -9.52 15.21 -0.11
CA GLY A 160 -9.27 15.97 -1.35
C GLY A 160 -7.98 15.59 -2.10
N ALA A 161 -7.13 14.69 -1.56
CA ALA A 161 -5.87 14.31 -2.18
C ALA A 161 -5.60 12.81 -2.01
N ASP A 162 -4.80 12.24 -2.93
CA ASP A 162 -4.33 10.86 -2.85
C ASP A 162 -3.06 10.78 -2.01
N GLY A 163 -3.18 10.34 -0.78
CA GLY A 163 -2.04 10.09 0.11
C GLY A 163 -2.46 10.11 1.59
N PRO A 164 -1.80 9.29 2.42
CA PRO A 164 -2.01 9.35 3.85
C PRO A 164 -1.46 10.66 4.43
N PRO A 165 -2.17 11.30 5.35
CA PRO A 165 -1.69 12.49 6.05
C PRO A 165 -0.68 12.17 7.17
N CYS A 166 -0.04 11.02 7.12
CA CYS A 166 0.85 10.46 8.13
C CYS A 166 2.19 10.04 7.51
N CYS A 167 3.20 9.87 8.36
CA CYS A 167 4.51 9.34 7.98
C CYS A 167 4.97 8.23 8.94
N TYR A 168 6.12 7.61 8.65
CA TYR A 168 6.60 6.50 9.49
C TYR A 168 7.04 6.92 10.90
N ASP A 169 7.38 8.18 11.11
CA ASP A 169 7.78 8.65 12.45
C ASP A 169 6.57 8.74 13.39
N ASP A 170 5.35 8.85 12.85
CA ASP A 170 4.11 8.83 13.64
C ASP A 170 3.91 7.51 14.40
N LEU A 171 4.52 6.41 13.93
CA LEU A 171 4.49 5.11 14.61
C LEU A 171 5.07 5.15 16.03
N GLU A 172 6.03 6.05 16.27
CA GLU A 172 6.76 6.17 17.54
C GLU A 172 6.31 7.42 18.33
N LEU A 173 5.18 8.00 17.91
CA LEU A 173 4.55 9.15 18.56
C LEU A 173 3.12 8.88 19.00
N THR A 174 2.50 7.82 18.49
CA THR A 174 1.08 7.52 18.76
C THR A 174 0.85 7.03 20.19
N ASP A 175 -0.34 7.32 20.73
CA ASP A 175 -0.80 6.79 22.02
C ASP A 175 -1.71 5.56 21.82
N CYS A 176 -2.34 5.44 20.63
CA CYS A 176 -3.14 4.29 20.25
C CYS A 176 -2.94 3.98 18.76
N ALA A 177 -2.53 2.76 18.46
CA ALA A 177 -2.48 2.25 17.08
C ALA A 177 -3.66 1.30 16.84
N PHE A 178 -4.47 1.59 15.82
CA PHE A 178 -5.61 0.77 15.39
C PHE A 178 -5.30 0.12 14.05
N ILE A 179 -4.96 -1.17 14.05
CA ILE A 179 -4.62 -1.92 12.83
C ILE A 179 -5.83 -2.71 12.37
N VAL A 180 -6.25 -2.51 11.12
CA VAL A 180 -7.48 -3.11 10.58
C VAL A 180 -7.21 -3.82 9.25
N GLY A 181 -7.60 -5.09 9.14
CA GLY A 181 -7.46 -5.85 7.89
C GLY A 181 -6.04 -5.88 7.35
N SER A 182 -5.06 -5.98 8.26
CA SER A 182 -3.64 -5.99 7.93
C SER A 182 -2.84 -6.88 8.88
N ASN A 183 -2.22 -7.94 8.33
CA ASN A 183 -1.19 -8.68 9.06
C ASN A 183 0.17 -8.00 8.85
N ALA A 184 0.34 -6.82 9.45
CA ALA A 184 1.52 -5.98 9.26
C ALA A 184 2.82 -6.65 9.72
N ALA A 185 2.77 -7.56 10.68
CA ALA A 185 3.93 -8.36 11.14
C ALA A 185 4.56 -9.16 9.99
N GLU A 186 3.76 -9.63 9.03
CA GLU A 186 4.23 -10.42 7.89
C GLU A 186 4.33 -9.59 6.60
N CYS A 187 3.34 -8.70 6.34
CA CYS A 187 3.28 -7.93 5.09
C CYS A 187 4.22 -6.72 5.10
N HIS A 188 4.41 -6.08 6.26
CA HIS A 188 5.22 -4.87 6.44
C HIS A 188 6.12 -4.98 7.68
N PRO A 189 7.01 -6.00 7.77
CA PRO A 189 7.65 -6.41 9.02
C PRO A 189 8.40 -5.28 9.71
N ILE A 190 9.04 -4.40 8.95
CA ILE A 190 9.93 -3.38 9.54
C ILE A 190 9.14 -2.26 10.20
N ILE A 191 8.06 -1.77 9.56
CA ILE A 191 7.17 -0.78 10.21
C ILE A 191 6.48 -1.39 11.42
N PHE A 192 6.00 -2.62 11.30
CA PHE A 192 5.39 -3.31 12.45
C PHE A 192 6.39 -3.49 13.60
N ASN A 193 7.64 -3.85 13.31
CA ASN A 193 8.67 -3.97 14.33
C ASN A 193 9.01 -2.62 15.00
N ARG A 194 8.96 -1.50 14.28
CA ARG A 194 9.08 -0.17 14.87
C ARG A 194 7.97 0.07 15.89
N LEU A 195 6.72 -0.10 15.47
CA LEU A 195 5.55 0.07 16.32
C LEU A 195 5.57 -0.89 17.53
N ALA A 196 5.83 -2.18 17.31
CA ALA A 196 5.84 -3.19 18.38
C ALA A 196 6.95 -2.93 19.42
N LYS A 197 8.13 -2.47 18.99
CA LYS A 197 9.20 -2.05 19.90
C LYS A 197 8.83 -0.81 20.69
N TYR A 198 8.17 0.15 20.05
CA TYR A 198 7.68 1.35 20.70
C TYR A 198 6.59 1.03 21.74
N HIS A 199 5.59 0.24 21.37
CA HIS A 199 4.54 -0.26 22.26
C HIS A 199 5.13 -0.98 23.48
N LYS A 200 6.07 -1.94 23.27
CA LYS A 200 6.72 -2.66 24.37
C LYS A 200 7.45 -1.77 25.35
N LYS A 201 8.06 -0.66 24.88
CA LYS A 201 8.78 0.31 25.72
C LYS A 201 7.85 1.28 26.44
N ASN A 202 6.64 1.46 25.95
CA ASN A 202 5.67 2.45 26.41
C ASN A 202 4.32 1.77 26.74
N PRO A 203 4.16 1.19 27.94
CA PRO A 203 2.96 0.39 28.31
C PRO A 203 1.62 1.18 28.28
N HIS A 204 1.69 2.51 28.24
CA HIS A 204 0.50 3.36 28.08
C HIS A 204 -0.05 3.38 26.66
N VAL A 205 0.80 3.11 25.66
CA VAL A 205 0.38 3.01 24.26
C VAL A 205 -0.50 1.79 24.08
N LYS A 206 -1.63 1.94 23.39
CA LYS A 206 -2.56 0.84 23.13
C LYS A 206 -2.46 0.36 21.70
N LEU A 207 -2.56 -0.95 21.53
CA LEU A 207 -2.58 -1.61 20.24
C LEU A 207 -3.89 -2.38 20.07
N ILE A 208 -4.76 -1.91 19.17
CA ILE A 208 -6.02 -2.55 18.80
C ILE A 208 -5.83 -3.19 17.42
N VAL A 209 -6.23 -4.43 17.25
CA VAL A 209 -6.21 -5.14 15.97
C VAL A 209 -7.60 -5.68 15.65
N ALA A 210 -8.19 -5.25 14.53
CA ALA A 210 -9.41 -5.82 13.98
C ALA A 210 -9.06 -6.68 12.75
N ASP A 211 -9.13 -7.98 12.93
CA ASP A 211 -8.84 -9.00 11.89
C ASP A 211 -9.63 -10.28 12.24
N PRO A 212 -10.29 -10.91 11.28
CA PRO A 212 -10.99 -12.18 11.52
C PRO A 212 -10.10 -13.29 12.10
N ARG A 213 -8.80 -13.22 11.84
CA ARG A 213 -7.82 -14.22 12.29
C ARG A 213 -6.95 -13.64 13.42
N CYS A 214 -6.60 -14.50 14.37
CA CYS A 214 -5.54 -14.20 15.33
C CYS A 214 -4.17 -14.36 14.65
N THR A 215 -3.76 -13.30 13.92
CA THR A 215 -2.49 -13.22 13.20
C THR A 215 -1.33 -12.90 14.14
N GLN A 216 -0.08 -12.95 13.64
CA GLN A 216 1.07 -12.49 14.43
C GLN A 216 0.96 -10.99 14.83
N THR A 217 0.27 -10.19 14.05
CA THR A 217 -0.06 -8.80 14.41
C THR A 217 -1.05 -8.76 15.59
N ALA A 218 -2.09 -9.57 15.53
CA ALA A 218 -3.12 -9.64 16.59
C ALA A 218 -2.58 -10.25 17.89
N ALA A 219 -1.63 -11.17 17.81
CA ALA A 219 -1.07 -11.86 18.97
C ALA A 219 -0.33 -10.94 19.97
N VAL A 220 0.08 -9.74 19.54
CA VAL A 220 0.75 -8.75 20.42
C VAL A 220 -0.13 -7.55 20.75
N ALA A 221 -1.41 -7.58 20.35
CA ALA A 221 -2.36 -6.50 20.61
C ALA A 221 -2.86 -6.52 22.06
N ASP A 222 -3.13 -5.33 22.62
CA ASP A 222 -3.86 -5.20 23.88
C ASP A 222 -5.34 -5.59 23.73
N LEU A 223 -5.87 -5.39 22.49
CA LEU A 223 -7.24 -5.77 22.14
C LEU A 223 -7.29 -6.34 20.73
N HIS A 224 -7.70 -7.60 20.61
CA HIS A 224 -8.02 -8.23 19.33
C HIS A 224 -9.53 -8.26 19.14
N LEU A 225 -10.01 -7.75 18.02
CA LEU A 225 -11.40 -7.77 17.57
C LEU A 225 -11.54 -8.75 16.40
N PRO A 226 -11.91 -10.01 16.64
CA PRO A 226 -12.07 -11.03 15.60
C PRO A 226 -13.39 -10.86 14.86
N ILE A 227 -13.55 -9.76 14.14
CA ILE A 227 -14.78 -9.41 13.44
C ILE A 227 -15.11 -10.38 12.31
N ARG A 228 -16.40 -10.57 12.03
CA ARG A 228 -16.84 -11.27 10.83
C ARG A 228 -16.38 -10.51 9.58
N PRO A 229 -15.87 -11.20 8.53
CA PRO A 229 -15.50 -10.55 7.28
C PRO A 229 -16.63 -9.71 6.70
N GLY A 230 -16.31 -8.47 6.31
CA GLY A 230 -17.30 -7.56 5.71
C GLY A 230 -17.97 -6.58 6.68
N THR A 231 -17.80 -6.73 8.00
CA THR A 231 -18.49 -5.91 9.01
C THR A 231 -17.66 -4.70 9.50
N ASP A 232 -16.66 -4.31 8.76
CA ASP A 232 -15.75 -3.21 9.14
C ASP A 232 -16.49 -1.88 9.32
N ILE A 233 -17.46 -1.57 8.45
CA ILE A 233 -18.26 -0.34 8.53
C ILE A 233 -19.08 -0.32 9.82
N ASP A 234 -19.69 -1.44 10.20
CA ASP A 234 -20.45 -1.56 11.43
C ASP A 234 -19.54 -1.33 12.65
N LEU A 235 -18.35 -1.94 12.66
CA LEU A 235 -17.35 -1.71 13.72
C LEU A 235 -17.00 -0.24 13.86
N PHE A 236 -16.63 0.43 12.76
CA PHE A 236 -16.21 1.84 12.80
C PHE A 236 -17.36 2.74 13.22
N ASN A 237 -18.55 2.54 12.68
CA ASN A 237 -19.71 3.31 13.05
C ASN A 237 -20.16 3.03 14.50
N GLY A 238 -19.99 1.80 15.01
CA GLY A 238 -20.21 1.47 16.41
C GLY A 238 -19.26 2.19 17.37
N ILE A 239 -17.98 2.24 17.04
CA ILE A 239 -17.01 3.06 17.76
C ILE A 239 -17.41 4.54 17.67
N GLY A 240 -17.77 5.03 16.49
CA GLY A 240 -18.24 6.40 16.28
C GLY A 240 -19.48 6.75 17.10
N TYR A 241 -20.45 5.80 17.21
CA TYR A 241 -21.61 5.95 18.07
C TYR A 241 -21.22 6.16 19.54
N LEU A 242 -20.31 5.33 20.05
CA LEU A 242 -19.86 5.42 21.46
C LEU A 242 -19.10 6.72 21.73
N LEU A 243 -18.25 7.15 20.79
CA LEU A 243 -17.54 8.42 20.87
C LEU A 243 -18.50 9.62 20.87
N LEU A 244 -19.55 9.57 20.03
CA LEU A 244 -20.59 10.59 19.99
C LEU A 244 -21.37 10.64 21.29
N LYS A 245 -21.76 9.50 21.84
CA LYS A 245 -22.53 9.41 23.09
C LYS A 245 -21.74 9.87 24.32
N SER A 246 -20.44 9.64 24.34
CA SER A 246 -19.57 10.11 25.42
C SER A 246 -19.14 11.57 25.30
N GLY A 247 -19.52 12.25 24.20
CA GLY A 247 -19.09 13.63 23.92
C GLY A 247 -17.61 13.77 23.53
N ASN A 248 -16.95 12.67 23.16
CA ASN A 248 -15.56 12.69 22.72
C ASN A 248 -15.45 13.11 21.24
N ILE A 249 -15.84 14.35 20.97
CA ILE A 249 -15.86 14.98 19.64
C ILE A 249 -15.02 16.26 19.72
N ASP A 250 -14.14 16.45 18.76
CA ASP A 250 -13.45 17.73 18.57
C ASP A 250 -14.39 18.71 17.84
N THR A 251 -15.27 19.37 18.60
CA THR A 251 -16.32 20.24 18.02
C THR A 251 -15.75 21.38 17.21
N LEU A 252 -14.64 21.96 17.64
CA LEU A 252 -13.97 23.05 16.91
C LEU A 252 -13.44 22.55 15.56
N PHE A 253 -12.73 21.43 15.54
CA PHE A 253 -12.23 20.83 14.31
C PHE A 253 -13.37 20.43 13.38
N VAL A 254 -14.46 19.86 13.93
CA VAL A 254 -15.63 19.46 13.15
C VAL A 254 -16.27 20.65 12.48
N GLU A 255 -16.47 21.76 13.21
CA GLU A 255 -17.11 22.99 12.69
C GLU A 255 -16.25 23.68 11.63
N GLU A 256 -14.94 23.78 11.84
CA GLU A 256 -14.04 24.53 10.96
C GLU A 256 -13.53 23.71 9.76
N CYS A 257 -13.34 22.39 9.93
CA CYS A 257 -12.62 21.56 8.98
C CYS A 257 -13.46 20.48 8.30
N THR A 258 -14.73 20.27 8.71
CA THR A 258 -15.55 19.19 8.14
C THR A 258 -16.88 19.69 7.56
N ARG A 259 -17.56 18.81 6.83
CA ARG A 259 -18.90 19.03 6.29
C ARG A 259 -19.81 17.85 6.61
N ASN A 260 -21.12 18.11 6.69
CA ASN A 260 -22.17 17.08 6.85
C ASN A 260 -22.03 16.25 8.14
N PHE A 261 -21.46 16.82 9.20
CA PHE A 261 -21.34 16.12 10.49
C PHE A 261 -22.69 15.78 11.12
N LYS A 262 -23.71 16.63 10.94
CA LYS A 262 -25.05 16.37 11.49
C LYS A 262 -25.67 15.12 10.88
N GLU A 263 -25.56 14.94 9.58
CA GLU A 263 -26.05 13.77 8.86
C GLU A 263 -25.28 12.52 9.28
N TYR A 264 -23.96 12.64 9.45
CA TYR A 264 -23.14 11.54 9.96
C TYR A 264 -23.51 11.16 11.40
N ALA A 265 -23.66 12.13 12.28
CA ALA A 265 -24.10 11.90 13.67
C ALA A 265 -25.49 11.24 13.74
N GLN A 266 -26.40 11.61 12.83
CA GLN A 266 -27.71 10.96 12.70
C GLN A 266 -27.55 9.49 12.21
N LEU A 267 -26.72 9.24 11.21
CA LEU A 267 -26.42 7.89 10.73
C LEU A 267 -25.90 7.01 11.87
N LEU A 268 -24.98 7.51 12.70
CA LEU A 268 -24.41 6.77 13.81
C LEU A 268 -25.46 6.24 14.81
N GLN A 269 -26.64 6.91 14.94
CA GLN A 269 -27.72 6.43 15.82
C GLN A 269 -28.25 5.03 15.40
N SER A 270 -27.99 4.60 14.17
CA SER A 270 -28.37 3.27 13.65
C SER A 270 -27.40 2.16 14.04
N TYR A 271 -26.32 2.48 14.77
CA TYR A 271 -25.25 1.57 15.15
C TYR A 271 -25.06 1.43 16.68
N PRO A 272 -26.13 1.11 17.44
CA PRO A 272 -26.00 0.89 18.88
C PRO A 272 -25.14 -0.34 19.16
N PRO A 273 -24.46 -0.42 20.34
CA PRO A 273 -23.49 -1.46 20.67
C PRO A 273 -24.02 -2.88 20.52
N GLU A 274 -25.27 -3.13 20.88
CA GLU A 274 -25.91 -4.46 20.81
C GLU A 274 -25.97 -4.95 19.35
N LYS A 275 -26.43 -4.09 18.44
CA LYS A 275 -26.52 -4.41 17.01
C LYS A 275 -25.15 -4.63 16.40
N VAL A 276 -24.19 -3.74 16.73
CA VAL A 276 -22.83 -3.82 16.19
C VAL A 276 -22.13 -5.08 16.69
N ALA A 277 -22.24 -5.41 17.97
CA ALA A 277 -21.67 -6.61 18.55
C ALA A 277 -22.22 -7.87 17.88
N GLU A 278 -23.54 -7.95 17.70
CA GLU A 278 -24.21 -9.05 16.99
C GLU A 278 -23.73 -9.14 15.53
N THR A 279 -23.72 -8.04 14.79
CA THR A 279 -23.31 -7.99 13.38
C THR A 279 -21.85 -8.39 13.20
N CYS A 280 -20.95 -7.79 13.99
CA CYS A 280 -19.52 -8.05 13.92
C CYS A 280 -19.11 -9.40 14.52
N GLY A 281 -19.93 -10.01 15.38
CA GLY A 281 -19.60 -11.23 16.08
C GLY A 281 -18.57 -11.05 17.20
N ILE A 282 -18.57 -9.88 17.83
CA ILE A 282 -17.72 -9.53 18.98
C ILE A 282 -18.58 -9.25 20.21
N THR A 283 -17.98 -9.12 21.38
CA THR A 283 -18.71 -8.73 22.58
C THR A 283 -18.91 -7.22 22.65
N ILE A 284 -19.98 -6.77 23.33
CA ILE A 284 -20.21 -5.34 23.59
C ILE A 284 -19.02 -4.76 24.36
N GLU A 285 -18.53 -5.47 25.36
CA GLU A 285 -17.36 -5.07 26.16
C GLU A 285 -16.11 -4.83 25.30
N ALA A 286 -15.86 -5.67 24.28
CA ALA A 286 -14.73 -5.50 23.37
C ALA A 286 -14.90 -4.24 22.52
N LEU A 287 -16.11 -3.96 22.03
CA LEU A 287 -16.43 -2.72 21.30
C LEU A 287 -16.25 -1.48 22.18
N GLU A 288 -16.79 -1.50 23.40
CA GLU A 288 -16.65 -0.43 24.38
C GLU A 288 -15.18 -0.20 24.78
N THR A 289 -14.40 -1.28 24.90
CA THR A 289 -12.97 -1.18 25.17
C THR A 289 -12.20 -0.51 24.04
N ALA A 290 -12.56 -0.82 22.77
CA ALA A 290 -11.97 -0.14 21.62
C ALA A 290 -12.29 1.37 21.63
N ALA A 291 -13.55 1.73 21.88
CA ALA A 291 -13.98 3.13 21.99
C ALA A 291 -13.28 3.83 23.17
N ARG A 292 -13.15 3.16 24.32
CA ARG A 292 -12.46 3.71 25.49
C ARG A 292 -10.98 3.98 25.21
N TYR A 293 -10.25 3.04 24.56
CA TYR A 293 -8.85 3.27 24.17
C TYR A 293 -8.73 4.45 23.22
N TRP A 294 -9.70 4.64 22.30
CA TRP A 294 -9.77 5.81 21.45
C TRP A 294 -9.96 7.10 22.26
N GLN A 295 -10.90 7.12 23.22
CA GLN A 295 -11.20 8.29 24.06
C GLN A 295 -10.04 8.73 24.95
N GLU A 296 -9.31 7.76 25.52
CA GLU A 296 -8.20 8.00 26.45
C GLU A 296 -6.92 8.46 25.72
N SER A 297 -6.87 8.32 24.40
CA SER A 297 -5.70 8.60 23.59
C SER A 297 -5.75 9.99 22.96
N LYS A 298 -4.66 10.74 23.07
CA LYS A 298 -4.53 12.07 22.43
C LYS A 298 -4.11 11.98 20.98
N ARG A 299 -3.43 10.89 20.59
CA ARG A 299 -2.87 10.66 19.26
C ARG A 299 -3.22 9.24 18.83
N ILE A 300 -3.96 9.14 17.75
CA ILE A 300 -4.48 7.86 17.26
C ILE A 300 -4.05 7.66 15.81
N LEU A 301 -3.33 6.58 15.56
CA LEU A 301 -2.87 6.19 14.23
C LEU A 301 -3.63 4.93 13.79
N SER A 302 -4.48 5.05 12.77
CA SER A 302 -5.10 3.87 12.18
C SER A 302 -4.30 3.37 10.98
N MET A 303 -4.02 2.07 10.94
CA MET A 303 -3.26 1.43 9.86
C MET A 303 -4.09 0.34 9.21
N TRP A 304 -4.11 0.27 7.89
CA TRP A 304 -4.82 -0.81 7.18
C TRP A 304 -4.13 -1.22 5.89
N SER A 305 -4.55 -2.37 5.36
CA SER A 305 -4.05 -2.89 4.10
C SER A 305 -5.20 -3.53 3.30
N MET A 306 -4.96 -4.67 2.68
CA MET A 306 -5.85 -5.31 1.70
C MET A 306 -7.18 -5.78 2.29
N GLY A 307 -7.27 -6.06 3.59
CA GLY A 307 -8.52 -6.46 4.25
C GLY A 307 -9.62 -5.39 4.15
N LEU A 308 -9.24 -4.10 4.14
CA LEU A 308 -10.18 -3.02 3.84
C LEU A 308 -10.29 -2.75 2.33
N ASN A 309 -9.12 -2.65 1.65
CA ASN A 309 -9.07 -2.16 0.28
C ASN A 309 -9.71 -3.11 -0.73
N GLN A 310 -9.48 -4.43 -0.60
CA GLN A 310 -9.95 -5.44 -1.55
C GLN A 310 -11.35 -5.95 -1.19
N SER A 311 -12.29 -5.04 -1.19
CA SER A 311 -13.69 -5.28 -0.87
C SER A 311 -14.58 -4.53 -1.85
N SER A 312 -15.77 -5.05 -2.15
CA SER A 312 -16.80 -4.35 -2.93
C SER A 312 -17.20 -3.02 -2.29
N GLU A 313 -17.08 -2.90 -0.97
CA GLU A 313 -17.36 -1.70 -0.19
C GLU A 313 -16.09 -1.00 0.33
N GLY A 314 -14.92 -1.33 -0.23
CA GLY A 314 -13.63 -0.86 0.27
C GLY A 314 -13.53 0.66 0.43
N THR A 315 -14.05 1.44 -0.52
CA THR A 315 -14.08 2.90 -0.42
C THR A 315 -14.93 3.37 0.76
N ALA A 316 -16.10 2.76 1.00
CA ALA A 316 -16.97 3.10 2.13
C ALA A 316 -16.31 2.73 3.46
N LYS A 317 -15.64 1.57 3.56
CA LYS A 317 -14.86 1.16 4.74
C LYS A 317 -13.77 2.18 5.08
N VAL A 318 -12.97 2.56 4.10
CA VAL A 318 -11.90 3.56 4.27
C VAL A 318 -12.48 4.91 4.73
N ARG A 319 -13.56 5.38 4.10
CA ARG A 319 -14.22 6.62 4.50
C ARG A 319 -14.78 6.57 5.93
N SER A 320 -15.39 5.44 6.31
CA SER A 320 -15.89 5.25 7.69
C SER A 320 -14.77 5.32 8.72
N LEU A 321 -13.60 4.73 8.41
CA LEU A 321 -12.42 4.83 9.27
C LEU A 321 -11.88 6.27 9.33
N ILE A 322 -11.80 6.96 8.19
CA ILE A 322 -11.38 8.38 8.14
C ILE A 322 -12.33 9.26 8.93
N ASN A 323 -13.65 8.99 8.90
CA ASN A 323 -14.63 9.75 9.66
C ASN A 323 -14.38 9.69 11.17
N LEU A 324 -13.89 8.59 11.73
CA LEU A 324 -13.48 8.53 13.14
C LEU A 324 -12.36 9.53 13.45
N HIS A 325 -11.38 9.63 12.55
CA HIS A 325 -10.29 10.60 12.70
C HIS A 325 -10.78 12.05 12.56
N LEU A 326 -11.68 12.31 11.61
CA LEU A 326 -12.27 13.64 11.41
C LEU A 326 -13.09 14.08 12.61
N MET A 327 -14.00 13.23 13.12
CA MET A 327 -14.87 13.60 14.23
C MET A 327 -14.11 13.83 15.55
N THR A 328 -12.92 13.27 15.70
CA THR A 328 -12.07 13.39 16.90
C THR A 328 -10.85 14.30 16.69
N GLY A 329 -10.78 15.02 15.55
CA GLY A 329 -9.68 15.92 15.24
C GLY A 329 -8.31 15.26 15.14
N GLN A 330 -8.23 13.99 14.70
CA GLN A 330 -7.02 13.18 14.61
C GLN A 330 -6.40 13.25 13.22
N ILE A 331 -6.35 14.44 12.62
CA ILE A 331 -5.76 14.72 11.30
C ILE A 331 -4.78 15.87 11.43
N GLY A 332 -3.63 15.77 10.75
CA GLY A 332 -2.63 16.83 10.71
C GLY A 332 -1.85 17.03 12.02
N LYS A 333 -1.86 16.03 12.90
CA LYS A 333 -1.13 16.01 14.17
C LYS A 333 -0.08 14.91 14.15
N PRO A 334 1.16 15.15 14.65
CA PRO A 334 2.15 14.09 14.80
C PRO A 334 1.61 12.91 15.63
N GLY A 335 1.84 11.70 15.17
CA GLY A 335 1.37 10.47 15.82
C GLY A 335 -0.11 10.13 15.58
N SER A 336 -0.79 10.85 14.68
CA SER A 336 -2.23 10.70 14.45
C SER A 336 -2.58 10.65 12.97
N GLY A 337 -3.64 9.92 12.64
CA GLY A 337 -4.27 9.94 11.33
C GLY A 337 -4.50 8.57 10.71
N PRO A 338 -5.20 8.54 9.58
CA PRO A 338 -5.44 7.33 8.80
C PRO A 338 -4.25 7.02 7.90
N PHE A 339 -3.65 5.83 8.03
CA PHE A 339 -2.44 5.42 7.34
C PHE A 339 -2.65 4.11 6.55
N SER A 340 -2.88 4.21 5.25
CA SER A 340 -2.92 3.04 4.38
C SER A 340 -1.51 2.47 4.13
N LEU A 341 -1.36 1.15 4.21
CA LEU A 341 -0.10 0.46 3.97
C LEU A 341 -0.09 -0.13 2.57
N THR A 342 0.70 0.45 1.69
CA THR A 342 0.88 -0.03 0.31
C THR A 342 1.66 -1.34 0.30
N GLY A 343 1.19 -2.34 -0.46
CA GLY A 343 1.84 -3.65 -0.54
C GLY A 343 3.12 -3.63 -1.35
N GLN A 344 3.09 -3.14 -2.59
CA GLN A 344 4.22 -3.09 -3.49
C GLN A 344 5.09 -1.83 -3.29
N PRO A 345 6.40 -1.91 -3.57
CA PRO A 345 7.35 -0.85 -3.23
C PRO A 345 7.19 0.42 -4.06
N ASN A 346 6.64 0.34 -5.27
CA ASN A 346 6.52 1.50 -6.17
C ASN A 346 5.11 1.67 -6.79
N ALA A 347 4.08 1.21 -6.10
CA ALA A 347 2.70 1.39 -6.57
C ALA A 347 2.31 2.88 -6.65
N MET A 348 2.84 3.71 -5.75
CA MET A 348 2.61 5.16 -5.78
C MET A 348 3.32 5.82 -6.95
N GLY A 349 4.61 5.53 -7.19
CA GLY A 349 5.35 6.04 -8.34
C GLY A 349 4.71 5.64 -9.68
N GLY A 350 4.12 4.44 -9.76
CA GLY A 350 3.32 4.02 -10.91
C GLY A 350 2.12 4.93 -11.16
N ARG A 351 1.40 5.34 -10.12
CA ARG A 351 0.29 6.30 -10.26
C ARG A 351 0.78 7.69 -10.65
N GLU A 352 1.86 8.16 -10.05
CA GLU A 352 2.49 9.45 -10.38
C GLU A 352 2.94 9.52 -11.83
N ALA A 353 3.46 8.41 -12.37
CA ALA A 353 3.89 8.30 -13.75
C ALA A 353 2.74 8.05 -14.76
N GLY A 354 1.48 7.97 -14.29
CA GLY A 354 0.34 7.72 -15.17
C GLY A 354 0.13 6.23 -15.52
N GLY A 355 0.64 5.31 -14.71
CA GLY A 355 0.58 3.86 -14.93
C GLY A 355 -0.78 3.21 -14.61
N LEU A 356 -1.87 3.98 -14.58
CA LEU A 356 -3.24 3.48 -14.48
C LEU A 356 -4.08 4.02 -15.64
N ALA A 357 -5.09 3.26 -16.07
CA ALA A 357 -5.89 3.54 -17.25
C ALA A 357 -6.45 4.97 -17.33
N HIS A 358 -6.87 5.53 -16.20
CA HIS A 358 -7.49 6.87 -16.11
C HIS A 358 -6.51 8.02 -15.86
N LEU A 359 -5.20 7.74 -15.67
CA LEU A 359 -4.19 8.73 -15.32
C LEU A 359 -3.20 8.98 -16.45
N LEU A 360 -2.69 10.22 -16.48
CA LEU A 360 -1.50 10.68 -17.16
C LEU A 360 -0.46 11.09 -16.10
N PRO A 361 0.82 11.31 -16.46
CA PRO A 361 1.85 11.73 -15.51
C PRO A 361 1.44 12.95 -14.69
N GLY A 362 1.81 12.96 -13.40
CA GLY A 362 1.49 14.03 -12.45
C GLY A 362 0.02 14.08 -12.06
N TYR A 363 -0.61 12.90 -11.91
CA TYR A 363 -2.02 12.74 -11.52
C TYR A 363 -3.03 13.41 -12.46
N ARG A 364 -2.62 13.68 -13.69
CA ARG A 364 -3.51 14.26 -14.70
C ARG A 364 -4.52 13.21 -15.17
N SER A 365 -5.76 13.67 -15.48
CA SER A 365 -6.82 12.79 -16.00
C SER A 365 -6.77 12.68 -17.51
N VAL A 366 -6.93 11.47 -18.05
CA VAL A 366 -7.08 11.22 -19.49
C VAL A 366 -8.36 11.85 -20.07
N THR A 367 -9.37 12.11 -19.24
CA THR A 367 -10.64 12.72 -19.65
C THR A 367 -10.58 14.23 -19.78
N ASN A 368 -9.54 14.88 -19.25
CA ASN A 368 -9.39 16.33 -19.31
C ASN A 368 -8.56 16.72 -20.55
N PRO A 369 -9.14 17.47 -21.53
CA PRO A 369 -8.42 17.88 -22.73
C PRO A 369 -7.19 18.73 -22.45
N GLN A 370 -7.23 19.61 -21.44
CA GLN A 370 -6.09 20.44 -21.06
C GLN A 370 -4.94 19.59 -20.50
N HIS A 371 -5.25 18.58 -19.69
CA HIS A 371 -4.26 17.65 -19.18
C HIS A 371 -3.59 16.85 -20.30
N ARG A 372 -4.37 16.43 -21.30
CA ARG A 372 -3.82 15.72 -22.47
C ARG A 372 -2.90 16.60 -23.33
N ALA A 373 -3.20 17.88 -23.44
CA ALA A 373 -2.37 18.83 -24.18
C ALA A 373 -1.03 19.17 -23.49
N GLN A 374 -0.91 18.88 -22.17
CA GLN A 374 0.30 19.15 -21.39
C GLN A 374 1.29 17.98 -21.39
N VAL A 375 0.89 16.80 -21.86
CA VAL A 375 1.67 15.55 -21.85
C VAL A 375 1.93 15.08 -23.27
#